data_63278662ef3a5b1258ec2347775e1b4a
#
_entry.id   63278662ef3a5b1258ec2347775e1b4a
#
_cell.length_a   1.000
_cell.length_b   1.000
_cell.length_c   1.000
_cell.angle_alpha   90.00
_cell.angle_beta   90.00
_cell.angle_gamma   90.00
#
_symmetry.space_group_name_H-M   'P 1'
#
loop_
_entity.id
_entity.type
_entity.pdbx_description
1 polymer ?
#
loop_
_entity_poly.entity_id
_entity_poly.type
_entity_poly.pdbx_seq_one_letter_code
_entity_poly.pdbx_strand_id
1 'polypeptide(L)'
;MSKLNLFATVLTYAAPSSNYRGESEENRTILQKITKGGKDYTIISPESMRNALREMLATEIPDENINRKRIHDAGQLAVEFKEFPNAAKFADDFLFGYMVADNDAIKKNKDLPSKRDSVFRMNMAVSVMPYRFNAVFHQSPLNADPKGGKAPFKNSSTSALIHREIIHTAYQYPFALAGRDCESKTDWTKALLKSVGQLTNVAGGHARSFYEMSPKSIVVRLTPNLIAGFDTYGFDEKGDFTELDRINENDLPGNEFWIGGELARNIETAEKTRLTDSGVHFYDNPQVMLEKIGEEFLK
;
A
#
# COMPACT_ATOMS: atom_id res chain seq x y z
N MET A 1 14.29 -6.60 -27.26
CA MET A 1 13.41 -5.46 -26.91
C MET A 1 13.85 -4.94 -25.56
N SER A 2 13.82 -3.61 -25.34
CA SER A 2 14.10 -3.07 -24.02
C SER A 2 12.97 -3.47 -23.07
N LYS A 3 13.30 -3.89 -21.84
CA LYS A 3 12.30 -4.24 -20.83
C LYS A 3 11.55 -2.98 -20.40
N LEU A 4 10.24 -3.11 -20.24
CA LEU A 4 9.41 -2.04 -19.74
C LEU A 4 9.59 -1.85 -18.23
N ASN A 5 9.42 -0.64 -17.77
CA ASN A 5 9.31 -0.29 -16.36
C ASN A 5 7.88 0.17 -16.09
N LEU A 6 7.38 -0.16 -14.92
CA LEU A 6 6.03 0.17 -14.48
C LEU A 6 6.10 1.25 -13.40
N PHE A 7 5.37 2.34 -13.62
CA PHE A 7 5.13 3.40 -12.65
C PHE A 7 3.63 3.57 -12.47
N ALA A 8 3.16 3.52 -11.25
CA ALA A 8 1.74 3.60 -10.97
C ALA A 8 1.42 4.61 -9.88
N THR A 9 0.24 5.20 -9.94
CA THR A 9 -0.38 5.99 -8.89
C THR A 9 -1.78 5.46 -8.63
N VAL A 10 -2.05 5.10 -7.39
CA VAL A 10 -3.36 4.62 -6.92
C VAL A 10 -4.05 5.72 -6.13
N LEU A 11 -5.35 5.92 -6.39
CA LEU A 11 -6.27 6.66 -5.53
C LEU A 11 -7.22 5.65 -4.86
N THR A 12 -7.35 5.73 -3.54
CA THR A 12 -8.26 4.87 -2.76
C THR A 12 -9.65 5.45 -2.63
N TYR A 13 -10.59 4.67 -2.11
CA TYR A 13 -11.85 5.22 -1.61
C TYR A 13 -11.62 6.08 -0.36
N ALA A 14 -12.44 7.12 -0.20
CA ALA A 14 -12.44 7.92 1.03
C ALA A 14 -13.13 7.15 2.15
N ALA A 15 -12.49 7.08 3.31
CA ALA A 15 -13.03 6.43 4.49
C ALA A 15 -12.55 7.13 5.76
N PRO A 16 -13.28 7.01 6.89
CA PRO A 16 -12.78 7.43 8.19
C PRO A 16 -11.51 6.63 8.54
N SER A 17 -10.44 7.33 8.84
CA SER A 17 -9.13 6.76 9.09
C SER A 17 -8.51 7.33 10.36
N SER A 18 -7.90 6.47 11.16
CA SER A 18 -7.11 6.85 12.34
C SER A 18 -5.81 6.04 12.36
N ASN A 19 -4.93 6.30 11.39
CA ASN A 19 -3.64 5.62 11.28
C ASN A 19 -2.70 6.05 12.41
N TYR A 20 -2.51 5.15 13.36
CA TYR A 20 -1.79 5.39 14.59
C TYR A 20 -0.66 4.37 14.76
N ARG A 21 0.56 4.85 15.07
CA ARG A 21 1.76 4.01 15.29
C ARG A 21 2.20 3.88 16.74
N GLY A 22 1.36 4.19 17.71
CA GLY A 22 1.74 4.18 19.12
C GLY A 22 2.20 5.55 19.64
N GLU A 23 2.25 6.58 18.78
CA GLU A 23 2.55 7.94 19.20
C GLU A 23 1.32 8.56 19.86
N SER A 24 1.53 9.18 21.01
CA SER A 24 0.49 9.89 21.73
C SER A 24 1.02 11.24 22.22
N GLU A 25 0.16 12.23 22.19
CA GLU A 25 0.37 13.51 22.82
C GLU A 25 -0.63 13.62 23.98
N GLU A 26 -0.12 13.67 25.20
CA GLU A 26 -0.92 13.49 26.42
C GLU A 26 -1.69 12.16 26.38
N ASN A 27 -3.02 12.18 26.36
CA ASN A 27 -3.89 11.00 26.26
C ASN A 27 -4.52 10.82 24.86
N ARG A 28 -4.01 11.52 23.86
CA ARG A 28 -4.53 11.50 22.50
C ARG A 28 -3.59 10.76 21.56
N THR A 29 -4.12 9.80 20.81
CA THR A 29 -3.39 9.20 19.69
C THR A 29 -3.39 10.15 18.51
N ILE A 30 -2.22 10.46 17.95
CA ILE A 30 -2.04 11.42 16.87
C ILE A 30 -1.82 10.73 15.53
N LEU A 31 -2.29 11.37 14.46
CA LEU A 31 -2.04 10.93 13.09
C LEU A 31 -0.67 11.44 12.62
N GLN A 32 0.05 10.61 11.90
CA GLN A 32 1.27 11.04 11.20
C GLN A 32 0.91 11.98 10.05
N LYS A 33 1.66 13.06 9.93
CA LYS A 33 1.41 14.14 8.96
C LYS A 33 2.71 14.60 8.31
N ILE A 34 2.59 15.11 7.09
CA ILE A 34 3.61 15.90 6.40
C ILE A 34 3.03 17.25 6.02
N THR A 35 3.86 18.28 6.01
CA THR A 35 3.47 19.62 5.58
C THR A 35 3.81 19.82 4.10
N LYS A 36 2.83 20.21 3.28
CA LYS A 36 2.99 20.55 1.87
C LYS A 36 2.23 21.87 1.59
N GLY A 37 2.93 22.88 1.05
CA GLY A 37 2.29 24.16 0.73
C GLY A 37 1.63 24.86 1.93
N GLY A 38 2.20 24.73 3.14
CA GLY A 38 1.66 25.34 4.36
C GLY A 38 0.42 24.63 4.95
N LYS A 39 0.04 23.48 4.42
CA LYS A 39 -1.04 22.63 4.94
C LYS A 39 -0.51 21.27 5.33
N ASP A 40 -1.09 20.66 6.37
CA ASP A 40 -0.77 19.31 6.78
C ASP A 40 -1.61 18.29 6.04
N TYR A 41 -0.98 17.17 5.68
CA TYR A 41 -1.61 16.01 5.06
C TYR A 41 -1.28 14.76 5.87
N THR A 42 -2.27 13.92 6.12
CA THR A 42 -2.01 12.65 6.81
C THR A 42 -1.32 11.66 5.89
N ILE A 43 -0.48 10.82 6.48
CA ILE A 43 0.27 9.82 5.72
C ILE A 43 0.07 8.42 6.28
N ILE A 44 0.27 7.43 5.42
CA ILE A 44 0.47 6.02 5.79
C ILE A 44 1.84 5.60 5.28
N SER A 45 2.66 5.04 6.15
CA SER A 45 4.03 4.70 5.80
C SER A 45 4.12 3.54 4.80
N PRO A 46 5.15 3.51 3.93
CA PRO A 46 5.40 2.40 3.03
C PRO A 46 5.54 1.06 3.76
N GLU A 47 6.09 1.05 4.96
CA GLU A 47 6.25 -0.16 5.78
C GLU A 47 4.90 -0.75 6.16
N SER A 48 3.93 0.08 6.56
CA SER A 48 2.56 -0.37 6.88
C SER A 48 1.87 -0.96 5.65
N MET A 49 1.98 -0.28 4.50
CA MET A 49 1.44 -0.74 3.21
C MET A 49 2.06 -2.08 2.78
N ARG A 50 3.39 -2.15 2.80
CA ARG A 50 4.14 -3.34 2.40
C ARG A 50 3.91 -4.52 3.33
N ASN A 51 3.67 -4.26 4.62
CA ASN A 51 3.34 -5.32 5.56
C ASN A 51 1.98 -5.94 5.25
N ALA A 52 0.97 -5.13 4.95
CA ALA A 52 -0.34 -5.62 4.51
C ALA A 52 -0.25 -6.37 3.18
N LEU A 53 0.52 -5.86 2.21
CA LEU A 53 0.76 -6.55 0.94
C LEU A 53 1.42 -7.93 1.11
N ARG A 54 2.33 -8.09 2.09
CA ARG A 54 2.90 -9.42 2.41
C ARG A 54 1.84 -10.40 2.89
N GLU A 55 0.94 -9.95 3.77
CA GLU A 55 -0.15 -10.80 4.27
C GLU A 55 -1.08 -11.22 3.12
N MET A 56 -1.38 -10.31 2.21
CA MET A 56 -2.20 -10.61 1.03
C MET A 56 -1.46 -11.51 0.03
N LEU A 57 -0.18 -11.27 -0.21
CA LEU A 57 0.65 -12.12 -1.07
C LEU A 57 0.67 -13.57 -0.58
N ALA A 58 0.63 -13.78 0.74
CA ALA A 58 0.58 -15.11 1.34
C ALA A 58 -0.75 -15.84 1.07
N THR A 59 -1.79 -15.16 0.57
CA THR A 59 -3.03 -15.81 0.11
C THR A 59 -2.99 -16.21 -1.37
N GLU A 60 -2.07 -15.62 -2.14
CA GLU A 60 -1.92 -15.84 -3.58
C GLU A 60 -0.77 -16.79 -3.93
N ILE A 61 0.16 -16.99 -3.01
CA ILE A 61 1.38 -17.78 -3.22
C ILE A 61 1.40 -18.93 -2.20
N PRO A 62 1.85 -20.13 -2.59
CA PRO A 62 1.97 -21.27 -1.68
C PRO A 62 2.78 -20.92 -0.43
N ASP A 63 2.35 -21.41 0.73
CA ASP A 63 2.95 -21.09 2.03
C ASP A 63 4.47 -21.43 2.10
N GLU A 64 4.91 -22.46 1.40
CA GLU A 64 6.33 -22.82 1.29
C GLU A 64 7.19 -21.74 0.62
N ASN A 65 6.59 -20.85 -0.15
CA ASN A 65 7.27 -19.72 -0.81
C ASN A 65 7.10 -18.39 -0.10
N ILE A 66 6.54 -18.40 1.13
CA ILE A 66 6.43 -17.22 2.01
C ILE A 66 7.28 -17.46 3.25
N ASN A 67 8.21 -16.55 3.53
CA ASN A 67 9.13 -16.66 4.65
C ASN A 67 8.63 -15.97 5.91
N ARG A 68 8.16 -14.74 5.77
CA ARG A 68 7.83 -13.87 6.89
C ARG A 68 6.36 -13.98 7.28
N LYS A 69 6.12 -14.30 8.53
CA LYS A 69 4.79 -14.35 9.13
C LYS A 69 4.64 -13.31 10.22
N ARG A 70 3.51 -12.63 10.23
CA ARG A 70 3.15 -11.73 11.31
C ARG A 70 2.52 -12.53 12.45
N ILE A 71 3.02 -12.31 13.65
CA ILE A 71 2.52 -12.95 14.87
C ILE A 71 2.26 -11.92 15.96
N HIS A 72 1.47 -12.30 16.95
CA HIS A 72 1.31 -11.53 18.18
C HIS A 72 2.09 -12.25 19.29
N ASP A 73 3.16 -11.63 19.76
CA ASP A 73 3.97 -12.14 20.86
C ASP A 73 3.90 -11.17 22.04
N ALA A 74 3.59 -11.70 23.22
CA ALA A 74 3.47 -10.93 24.47
C ALA A 74 2.64 -9.64 24.35
N GLY A 75 1.60 -9.63 23.52
CA GLY A 75 0.74 -8.47 23.28
C GLY A 75 1.32 -7.43 22.31
N GLN A 76 2.48 -7.71 21.72
CA GLN A 76 3.10 -6.89 20.71
C GLN A 76 3.04 -7.55 19.33
N LEU A 77 3.05 -6.72 18.31
CA LEU A 77 3.15 -7.18 16.95
C LEU A 77 4.59 -7.59 16.67
N ALA A 78 4.81 -8.86 16.39
CA ALA A 78 6.11 -9.42 16.06
C ALA A 78 6.12 -10.06 14.66
N VAL A 79 7.29 -10.43 14.21
CA VAL A 79 7.51 -11.09 12.92
C VAL A 79 8.36 -12.33 13.15
N GLU A 80 7.89 -13.44 12.64
CA GLU A 80 8.62 -14.71 12.59
C GLU A 80 9.09 -14.97 11.16
N PHE A 81 10.31 -15.47 11.01
CA PHE A 81 10.87 -15.96 9.75
C PHE A 81 10.96 -17.48 9.82
N LYS A 82 10.53 -18.19 8.79
CA LYS A 82 10.64 -19.64 8.71
C LYS A 82 12.10 -20.07 8.58
N GLU A 83 12.86 -19.33 7.77
CA GLU A 83 14.26 -19.61 7.47
C GLU A 83 15.04 -18.28 7.33
N PHE A 84 16.37 -18.40 7.19
CA PHE A 84 17.16 -17.24 6.80
C PHE A 84 16.68 -16.71 5.45
N PRO A 85 16.52 -15.37 5.28
CA PRO A 85 15.93 -14.79 4.08
C PRO A 85 16.63 -15.23 2.80
N ASN A 86 15.83 -15.63 1.80
CA ASN A 86 16.31 -16.12 0.52
C ASN A 86 15.37 -15.75 -0.62
N ALA A 87 15.75 -14.75 -1.41
CA ALA A 87 14.95 -14.25 -2.53
C ALA A 87 14.79 -15.24 -3.70
N ALA A 88 15.59 -16.30 -3.77
CA ALA A 88 15.41 -17.36 -4.76
C ALA A 88 14.25 -18.31 -4.37
N LYS A 89 14.01 -18.47 -3.06
CA LYS A 89 13.03 -19.39 -2.49
C LYS A 89 11.72 -18.70 -2.10
N PHE A 90 11.77 -17.47 -1.57
CA PHE A 90 10.65 -16.81 -0.94
C PHE A 90 10.23 -15.53 -1.71
N ALA A 91 8.95 -15.44 -2.03
CA ALA A 91 8.38 -14.37 -2.81
C ALA A 91 8.40 -13.03 -2.05
N ASP A 92 8.10 -13.05 -0.77
CA ASP A 92 8.13 -11.85 0.07
C ASP A 92 9.56 -11.31 0.25
N ASP A 93 10.57 -12.19 0.39
CA ASP A 93 11.98 -11.80 0.40
C ASP A 93 12.42 -11.21 -0.94
N PHE A 94 11.95 -11.79 -2.06
CA PHE A 94 12.23 -11.29 -3.40
C PHE A 94 11.61 -9.93 -3.65
N LEU A 95 10.30 -9.80 -3.42
CA LEU A 95 9.54 -8.61 -3.79
C LEU A 95 9.80 -7.42 -2.84
N PHE A 96 9.89 -7.68 -1.54
CA PHE A 96 9.98 -6.61 -0.55
C PHE A 96 11.38 -6.41 0.04
N GLY A 97 12.33 -7.27 -0.30
CA GLY A 97 13.67 -7.20 0.24
C GLY A 97 13.73 -7.47 1.75
N TYR A 98 14.94 -7.48 2.28
CA TYR A 98 15.18 -7.76 3.70
C TYR A 98 16.52 -7.19 4.18
N MET A 99 16.65 -7.10 5.49
CA MET A 99 17.90 -6.85 6.18
C MET A 99 17.94 -7.69 7.45
N VAL A 100 18.97 -8.52 7.60
CA VAL A 100 19.26 -9.32 8.79
C VAL A 100 20.30 -8.59 9.61
N ALA A 101 20.02 -8.33 10.88
CA ALA A 101 20.93 -7.68 11.83
C ALA A 101 21.62 -8.68 12.77
N ASP A 102 21.17 -9.93 12.83
CA ASP A 102 21.73 -10.98 13.68
C ASP A 102 23.04 -11.51 13.10
N ASN A 103 24.16 -11.13 13.72
CA ASN A 103 25.51 -11.52 13.30
C ASN A 103 25.76 -13.04 13.35
N ASP A 104 25.14 -13.76 14.28
CA ASP A 104 25.33 -15.20 14.40
C ASP A 104 24.52 -15.95 13.34
N ALA A 105 23.32 -15.48 13.01
CA ALA A 105 22.55 -15.97 11.88
C ALA A 105 23.30 -15.72 10.55
N ILE A 106 23.91 -14.56 10.37
CA ILE A 106 24.73 -14.24 9.16
C ILE A 106 25.92 -15.17 9.04
N LYS A 107 26.66 -15.42 10.15
CA LYS A 107 27.81 -16.33 10.14
C LYS A 107 27.43 -17.78 9.79
N LYS A 108 26.24 -18.23 10.18
CA LYS A 108 25.73 -19.56 9.87
C LYS A 108 25.26 -19.71 8.41
N ASN A 109 24.91 -18.61 7.75
CA ASN A 109 24.35 -18.58 6.40
C ASN A 109 25.20 -17.75 5.44
N LYS A 110 26.52 -18.01 5.41
CA LYS A 110 27.50 -17.20 4.65
C LYS A 110 27.26 -17.16 3.13
N ASP A 111 26.59 -18.15 2.59
CA ASP A 111 26.29 -18.27 1.16
C ASP A 111 25.07 -17.43 0.74
N LEU A 112 24.33 -16.86 1.70
CA LEU A 112 23.18 -16.02 1.46
C LEU A 112 23.48 -14.56 1.85
N PRO A 113 23.03 -13.57 1.05
CA PRO A 113 23.21 -12.16 1.40
C PRO A 113 22.42 -11.81 2.65
N SER A 114 23.01 -11.01 3.54
CA SER A 114 22.33 -10.53 4.77
C SER A 114 21.34 -9.40 4.52
N LYS A 115 21.39 -8.76 3.34
CA LYS A 115 20.46 -7.71 2.93
C LYS A 115 20.22 -7.74 1.43
N ARG A 116 19.03 -7.32 1.03
CA ARG A 116 18.63 -7.20 -0.35
C ARG A 116 17.61 -6.06 -0.51
N ASP A 117 17.77 -5.28 -1.57
CA ASP A 117 16.84 -4.22 -1.93
C ASP A 117 15.50 -4.80 -2.40
N SER A 118 14.46 -4.01 -2.22
CA SER A 118 13.10 -4.33 -2.68
C SER A 118 13.00 -4.22 -4.21
N VAL A 119 12.38 -5.22 -4.84
CA VAL A 119 11.94 -5.13 -6.24
C VAL A 119 10.71 -4.22 -6.34
N PHE A 120 9.77 -4.37 -5.41
CA PHE A 120 8.60 -3.50 -5.29
C PHE A 120 8.97 -2.23 -4.54
N ARG A 121 8.99 -1.13 -5.25
CA ARG A 121 9.32 0.19 -4.71
C ARG A 121 8.05 1.00 -4.58
N MET A 122 7.78 1.51 -3.39
CA MET A 122 6.63 2.40 -3.16
C MET A 122 7.01 3.52 -2.21
N ASN A 123 6.31 4.64 -2.33
CA ASN A 123 6.41 5.75 -1.41
C ASN A 123 5.18 5.76 -0.47
N MET A 124 5.16 6.68 0.49
CA MET A 124 4.06 6.79 1.45
C MET A 124 2.72 7.11 0.76
N ALA A 125 1.64 6.62 1.33
CA ALA A 125 0.32 7.08 0.96
C ALA A 125 0.06 8.44 1.63
N VAL A 126 -0.42 9.41 0.84
CA VAL A 126 -0.69 10.77 1.28
C VAL A 126 -2.17 11.06 1.06
N SER A 127 -2.83 11.66 2.06
CA SER A 127 -4.23 12.07 1.93
C SER A 127 -4.39 13.09 0.80
N VAL A 128 -5.47 13.01 0.02
CA VAL A 128 -5.74 14.01 -1.02
C VAL A 128 -6.32 15.30 -0.41
N MET A 129 -6.99 15.18 0.74
CA MET A 129 -7.50 16.33 1.49
C MET A 129 -6.51 16.79 2.55
N PRO A 130 -6.33 18.11 2.72
CA PRO A 130 -5.60 18.62 3.87
C PRO A 130 -6.21 18.17 5.19
N TYR A 131 -5.36 17.90 6.17
CA TYR A 131 -5.80 17.56 7.50
C TYR A 131 -6.52 18.73 8.16
N ARG A 132 -7.66 18.43 8.75
CA ARG A 132 -8.34 19.31 9.71
C ARG A 132 -8.49 18.55 11.00
N PHE A 133 -8.12 19.18 12.12
CA PHE A 133 -8.23 18.53 13.42
C PHE A 133 -9.64 18.01 13.64
N ASN A 134 -9.74 16.73 13.89
CA ASN A 134 -10.94 16.05 14.34
C ASN A 134 -10.54 14.89 15.25
N ALA A 135 -11.28 14.68 16.32
CA ALA A 135 -10.99 13.63 17.26
C ALA A 135 -12.26 13.04 17.86
N VAL A 136 -12.21 11.76 18.16
CA VAL A 136 -13.31 10.99 18.75
C VAL A 136 -12.87 10.37 20.07
N PHE A 137 -13.80 10.27 21.00
CA PHE A 137 -13.61 9.58 22.26
C PHE A 137 -14.23 8.19 22.19
N HIS A 138 -13.46 7.21 22.63
CA HIS A 138 -13.94 5.85 22.84
C HIS A 138 -13.72 5.47 24.30
N GLN A 139 -14.67 4.76 24.87
CA GLN A 139 -14.57 4.25 26.23
C GLN A 139 -14.55 2.72 26.20
N SER A 140 -13.51 2.10 26.80
CA SER A 140 -13.56 0.67 27.04
C SER A 140 -14.49 0.34 28.19
N PRO A 141 -15.26 -0.76 28.13
CA PRO A 141 -16.11 -1.16 29.25
C PRO A 141 -15.26 -1.56 30.46
N LEU A 142 -15.78 -1.25 31.64
CA LEU A 142 -15.26 -1.82 32.89
C LEU A 142 -15.48 -3.33 32.89
N ASN A 143 -14.58 -4.08 33.55
CA ASN A 143 -14.94 -5.42 33.96
C ASN A 143 -16.15 -5.35 34.90
N ALA A 144 -17.17 -6.12 34.62
CA ALA A 144 -18.20 -6.38 35.60
C ALA A 144 -17.52 -7.11 36.78
N ASP A 145 -17.58 -6.52 37.97
CA ASP A 145 -17.13 -7.19 39.18
C ASP A 145 -18.32 -8.07 39.64
N PRO A 146 -18.32 -9.37 39.37
CA PRO A 146 -19.41 -10.23 39.79
C PRO A 146 -19.36 -10.30 41.30
N LYS A 147 -20.40 -9.80 41.98
CA LYS A 147 -20.54 -9.94 43.42
C LYS A 147 -20.34 -11.41 43.81
N GLY A 148 -19.13 -11.73 44.32
CA GLY A 148 -18.80 -13.04 44.85
C GLY A 148 -18.22 -14.08 43.87
N GLY A 149 -17.95 -13.79 42.62
CA GLY A 149 -17.31 -14.69 41.66
C GLY A 149 -15.93 -14.21 41.24
N LYS A 150 -14.94 -15.09 41.20
CA LYS A 150 -13.67 -14.82 40.58
C LYS A 150 -13.88 -14.85 39.06
N ALA A 151 -13.78 -13.70 38.39
CA ALA A 151 -13.69 -13.70 36.94
C ALA A 151 -12.49 -14.57 36.51
N PRO A 152 -12.60 -15.41 35.47
CA PRO A 152 -11.52 -16.32 35.05
C PRO A 152 -10.27 -15.51 34.58
N PHE A 153 -10.42 -14.25 34.22
CA PHE A 153 -9.34 -13.33 33.93
C PHE A 153 -9.78 -11.89 34.16
N LYS A 154 -8.82 -11.02 34.46
CA LYS A 154 -9.03 -9.57 34.53
C LYS A 154 -8.64 -8.94 33.23
N ASN A 155 -9.58 -8.23 32.58
CA ASN A 155 -9.24 -7.43 31.42
C ASN A 155 -8.68 -6.06 31.85
N SER A 156 -9.44 -5.27 32.61
CA SER A 156 -9.00 -4.00 33.18
C SER A 156 -9.83 -3.67 34.42
N SER A 157 -9.18 -3.13 35.45
CA SER A 157 -9.86 -2.63 36.64
C SER A 157 -10.46 -1.24 36.48
N THR A 158 -10.11 -0.55 35.39
CA THR A 158 -10.59 0.81 35.08
C THR A 158 -11.02 0.90 33.64
N SER A 159 -12.04 1.71 33.38
CA SER A 159 -12.42 2.09 32.03
C SER A 159 -11.33 2.98 31.42
N ALA A 160 -10.80 2.60 30.26
CA ALA A 160 -9.88 3.45 29.52
C ALA A 160 -10.66 4.39 28.64
N LEU A 161 -10.44 5.70 28.80
CA LEU A 161 -10.88 6.72 27.88
C LEU A 161 -9.81 6.87 26.78
N ILE A 162 -10.19 6.56 25.54
CA ILE A 162 -9.28 6.61 24.40
C ILE A 162 -9.68 7.78 23.52
N HIS A 163 -8.81 8.76 23.43
CA HIS A 163 -8.97 9.92 22.54
C HIS A 163 -8.16 9.68 21.27
N ARG A 164 -8.79 9.73 20.10
CA ARG A 164 -8.13 9.46 18.81
C ARG A 164 -8.39 10.56 17.82
N GLU A 165 -7.34 11.03 17.16
CA GLU A 165 -7.50 11.80 15.93
C GLU A 165 -8.07 10.91 14.82
N ILE A 166 -8.93 11.50 13.99
CA ILE A 166 -9.58 10.86 12.86
C ILE A 166 -9.62 11.82 11.68
N ILE A 167 -9.54 11.28 10.48
CA ILE A 167 -9.76 12.01 9.23
C ILE A 167 -10.63 11.17 8.30
N HIS A 168 -11.55 11.81 7.56
CA HIS A 168 -12.25 11.17 6.44
C HIS A 168 -11.62 11.67 5.14
N THR A 169 -10.88 10.80 4.45
CA THR A 169 -10.15 11.15 3.23
C THR A 169 -9.89 9.93 2.36
N ALA A 170 -9.64 10.15 1.06
CA ALA A 170 -8.94 9.22 0.20
C ALA A 170 -7.43 9.41 0.36
N TYR A 171 -6.67 8.36 0.06
CA TYR A 171 -5.22 8.40 -0.02
C TYR A 171 -4.76 8.14 -1.46
N GLN A 172 -3.65 8.77 -1.84
CA GLN A 172 -2.95 8.39 -3.06
C GLN A 172 -1.56 7.88 -2.71
N TYR A 173 -1.12 6.85 -3.45
CA TYR A 173 0.21 6.27 -3.26
C TYR A 173 0.81 5.78 -4.58
N PRO A 174 2.09 6.08 -4.84
CA PRO A 174 2.80 5.57 -5.99
C PRO A 174 3.54 4.28 -5.69
N PHE A 175 3.70 3.45 -6.74
CA PHE A 175 4.64 2.34 -6.73
C PHE A 175 5.30 2.14 -8.09
N ALA A 176 6.43 1.42 -8.09
CA ALA A 176 7.18 1.13 -9.29
C ALA A 176 7.79 -0.27 -9.27
N LEU A 177 7.91 -0.85 -10.47
CA LEU A 177 8.58 -2.12 -10.75
C LEU A 177 9.49 -1.94 -11.97
N ALA A 178 10.73 -2.43 -11.90
CA ALA A 178 11.61 -2.50 -13.05
C ALA A 178 11.50 -3.89 -13.70
N GLY A 179 11.20 -3.96 -15.00
CA GLY A 179 10.97 -5.23 -15.69
C GLY A 179 12.15 -6.19 -15.58
N ARG A 180 13.39 -5.67 -15.69
CA ARG A 180 14.61 -6.46 -15.51
C ARG A 180 14.72 -7.16 -14.15
N ASP A 181 14.16 -6.54 -13.09
CA ASP A 181 14.21 -7.09 -11.73
C ASP A 181 13.13 -8.17 -11.53
N CYS A 182 12.08 -8.17 -12.37
CA CYS A 182 10.91 -9.06 -12.29
C CYS A 182 11.00 -10.32 -13.16
N GLU A 183 11.90 -10.35 -14.14
CA GLU A 183 12.00 -11.43 -15.16
C GLU A 183 12.08 -12.84 -14.58
N SER A 184 12.85 -13.01 -13.51
CA SER A 184 13.11 -14.34 -12.93
C SER A 184 11.92 -14.88 -12.10
N LYS A 185 10.93 -14.05 -11.79
CA LYS A 185 9.82 -14.36 -10.87
C LYS A 185 8.51 -13.71 -11.34
N THR A 186 8.13 -13.99 -12.57
CA THR A 186 6.95 -13.42 -13.22
C THR A 186 5.66 -13.72 -12.48
N ASP A 187 5.48 -14.96 -11.99
CA ASP A 187 4.26 -15.35 -11.25
C ASP A 187 4.13 -14.63 -9.92
N TRP A 188 5.25 -14.42 -9.22
CA TRP A 188 5.25 -13.65 -7.96
C TRP A 188 4.92 -12.18 -8.21
N THR A 189 5.41 -11.62 -9.33
CA THR A 189 5.10 -10.24 -9.72
C THR A 189 3.61 -10.07 -10.09
N LYS A 190 3.02 -11.04 -10.80
CA LYS A 190 1.57 -11.05 -11.08
C LYS A 190 0.75 -11.15 -9.80
N ALA A 191 1.14 -12.04 -8.87
CA ALA A 191 0.48 -12.17 -7.58
C ALA A 191 0.57 -10.87 -6.75
N LEU A 192 1.70 -10.16 -6.80
CA LEU A 192 1.84 -8.84 -6.18
C LEU A 192 0.87 -7.81 -6.78
N LEU A 193 0.78 -7.70 -8.11
CA LEU A 193 -0.14 -6.78 -8.77
C LEU A 193 -1.60 -7.08 -8.42
N LYS A 194 -1.98 -8.36 -8.34
CA LYS A 194 -3.29 -8.80 -7.85
C LYS A 194 -3.51 -8.38 -6.39
N SER A 195 -2.50 -8.54 -5.53
CA SER A 195 -2.55 -8.11 -4.13
C SER A 195 -2.73 -6.60 -3.99
N VAL A 196 -2.08 -5.79 -4.84
CA VAL A 196 -2.30 -4.32 -4.89
C VAL A 196 -3.75 -4.01 -5.25
N GLY A 197 -4.32 -4.74 -6.21
CA GLY A 197 -5.73 -4.58 -6.62
C GLY A 197 -6.76 -4.84 -5.52
N GLN A 198 -6.37 -5.55 -4.46
CA GLN A 198 -7.25 -5.96 -3.36
C GLN A 198 -6.72 -5.50 -1.98
N LEU A 199 -5.82 -4.53 -1.95
CA LEU A 199 -5.11 -4.14 -0.72
C LEU A 199 -6.06 -3.71 0.39
N THR A 200 -5.98 -4.40 1.52
CA THR A 200 -6.76 -4.14 2.74
C THR A 200 -5.91 -4.34 4.00
N ASN A 201 -6.47 -4.10 5.17
CA ASN A 201 -5.83 -4.31 6.48
C ASN A 201 -4.51 -3.56 6.67
N VAL A 202 -4.35 -2.43 6.00
CA VAL A 202 -3.19 -1.57 6.16
C VAL A 202 -3.23 -0.88 7.52
N ALA A 203 -2.05 -0.72 8.14
CA ALA A 203 -1.88 -0.05 9.42
C ALA A 203 -2.68 -0.69 10.57
N GLY A 204 -2.04 -1.55 11.34
CA GLY A 204 -2.66 -2.35 12.42
C GLY A 204 -3.38 -1.56 13.53
N GLY A 205 -3.20 -0.23 13.63
CA GLY A 205 -3.97 0.66 14.49
C GLY A 205 -5.45 0.76 14.10
N HIS A 206 -5.78 0.42 12.85
CA HIS A 206 -7.15 0.26 12.37
C HIS A 206 -7.74 -1.13 12.67
N ALA A 207 -7.08 -1.96 13.47
CA ALA A 207 -7.40 -3.37 13.72
C ALA A 207 -8.84 -3.63 14.18
N ARG A 208 -9.61 -2.61 14.47
CA ARG A 208 -11.03 -2.69 14.84
C ARG A 208 -11.96 -2.21 13.73
N SER A 209 -11.44 -1.79 12.59
CA SER A 209 -12.20 -1.27 11.47
C SER A 209 -11.73 -1.97 10.19
N PHE A 210 -12.65 -2.31 9.34
CA PHE A 210 -12.35 -2.67 7.97
C PHE A 210 -11.73 -1.44 7.28
N TYR A 211 -10.51 -1.58 6.76
CA TYR A 211 -9.81 -0.49 6.09
C TYR A 211 -9.26 -0.95 4.76
N GLU A 212 -9.85 -0.42 3.70
CA GLU A 212 -9.55 -0.75 2.33
C GLU A 212 -8.62 0.31 1.71
N MET A 213 -7.55 -0.14 1.07
CA MET A 213 -6.61 0.68 0.32
C MET A 213 -6.51 0.23 -1.14
N SER A 214 -7.48 -0.57 -1.59
CA SER A 214 -7.59 -0.99 -2.98
C SER A 214 -7.87 0.20 -3.91
N PRO A 215 -7.54 0.09 -5.21
CA PRO A 215 -7.73 1.18 -6.14
C PRO A 215 -9.21 1.50 -6.39
N LYS A 216 -9.64 2.72 -6.07
CA LYS A 216 -10.83 3.38 -6.63
C LYS A 216 -10.54 3.81 -8.06
N SER A 217 -9.36 4.41 -8.25
CA SER A 217 -8.78 4.79 -9.54
C SER A 217 -7.29 4.46 -9.54
N ILE A 218 -6.76 4.16 -10.71
CA ILE A 218 -5.34 3.90 -10.89
C ILE A 218 -4.87 4.39 -12.26
N VAL A 219 -3.70 5.01 -12.28
CA VAL A 219 -2.97 5.36 -13.50
C VAL A 219 -1.66 4.61 -13.50
N VAL A 220 -1.35 3.93 -14.59
CA VAL A 220 -0.09 3.20 -14.78
C VAL A 220 0.57 3.65 -16.08
N ARG A 221 1.87 3.89 -16.03
CA ARG A 221 2.71 4.08 -17.20
C ARG A 221 3.63 2.88 -17.38
N LEU A 222 3.57 2.22 -18.53
CA LEU A 222 4.52 1.21 -18.97
C LEU A 222 5.49 1.83 -19.97
N THR A 223 6.75 2.00 -19.61
CA THR A 223 7.73 2.72 -20.41
C THR A 223 9.09 2.04 -20.41
N PRO A 224 9.89 2.12 -21.50
CA PRO A 224 11.28 1.71 -21.48
C PRO A 224 12.17 2.64 -20.63
N ASN A 225 11.69 3.84 -20.28
CA ASN A 225 12.42 4.81 -19.49
C ASN A 225 12.49 4.40 -18.01
N LEU A 226 13.54 4.88 -17.30
CA LEU A 226 13.76 4.59 -15.87
C LEU A 226 13.08 5.61 -14.95
N ILE A 227 12.25 6.50 -15.48
CA ILE A 227 11.56 7.55 -14.74
C ILE A 227 10.06 7.51 -15.03
N ALA A 228 9.24 7.91 -14.07
CA ALA A 228 7.80 8.04 -14.26
C ALA A 228 7.47 9.12 -15.31
N GLY A 229 8.14 10.27 -15.25
CA GLY A 229 7.96 11.41 -16.16
C GLY A 229 6.66 12.20 -15.92
N PHE A 230 5.88 11.85 -14.90
CA PHE A 230 4.65 12.51 -14.47
C PHE A 230 4.61 12.67 -12.95
N ASP A 231 3.73 13.52 -12.43
CA ASP A 231 3.53 13.64 -10.99
C ASP A 231 2.84 12.38 -10.44
N THR A 232 3.59 11.58 -9.70
CA THR A 232 3.08 10.35 -9.08
C THR A 232 2.14 10.58 -7.90
N TYR A 233 1.88 11.85 -7.54
CA TYR A 233 0.84 12.30 -6.62
C TYR A 233 -0.14 13.25 -7.31
N GLY A 234 -0.43 12.98 -8.58
CA GLY A 234 -1.22 13.83 -9.47
C GLY A 234 -2.74 13.75 -9.30
N PHE A 235 -3.28 12.97 -8.36
CA PHE A 235 -4.71 13.03 -8.05
C PHE A 235 -5.03 14.24 -7.18
N ASP A 236 -6.06 14.99 -7.57
CA ASP A 236 -6.58 16.12 -6.81
C ASP A 236 -7.66 15.69 -5.78
N GLU A 237 -8.23 16.68 -5.08
CA GLU A 237 -9.27 16.48 -4.06
C GLU A 237 -10.58 15.89 -4.63
N LYS A 238 -10.83 16.02 -5.94
CA LYS A 238 -12.03 15.49 -6.62
C LYS A 238 -11.80 14.08 -7.15
N GLY A 239 -10.55 13.66 -7.24
CA GLY A 239 -10.15 12.38 -7.83
C GLY A 239 -9.84 12.48 -9.32
N ASP A 240 -9.70 13.70 -9.85
CA ASP A 240 -9.19 13.95 -11.19
C ASP A 240 -7.67 13.80 -11.21
N PHE A 241 -7.11 13.34 -12.34
CA PHE A 241 -5.68 13.19 -12.50
C PHE A 241 -5.11 14.31 -13.35
N THR A 242 -4.38 15.22 -12.72
CA THR A 242 -3.95 16.50 -13.31
C THR A 242 -2.97 16.38 -14.47
N GLU A 243 -2.36 15.21 -14.68
CA GLU A 243 -1.38 14.96 -15.73
C GLU A 243 -1.99 14.53 -17.09
N LEU A 244 -3.32 14.36 -17.18
CA LEU A 244 -3.99 13.92 -18.41
C LEU A 244 -3.82 14.95 -19.55
N ASP A 245 -3.80 16.23 -19.23
CA ASP A 245 -3.59 17.31 -20.23
C ASP A 245 -2.25 17.16 -20.95
N ARG A 246 -1.21 16.69 -20.29
CA ARG A 246 0.10 16.45 -20.88
C ARG A 246 0.10 15.35 -21.95
N ILE A 247 -0.81 14.37 -21.80
CA ILE A 247 -1.03 13.33 -22.83
C ILE A 247 -1.74 13.96 -24.04
N ASN A 248 -2.78 14.77 -23.79
CA ASN A 248 -3.52 15.48 -24.83
C ASN A 248 -2.63 16.46 -25.63
N GLU A 249 -1.64 17.07 -24.98
CA GLU A 249 -0.67 17.99 -25.57
C GLU A 249 0.54 17.28 -26.22
N ASN A 250 0.57 15.94 -26.24
CA ASN A 250 1.66 15.11 -26.74
C ASN A 250 3.01 15.32 -26.00
N ASP A 251 3.00 15.81 -24.76
CA ASP A 251 4.17 15.85 -23.89
C ASP A 251 4.49 14.45 -23.31
N LEU A 252 3.46 13.62 -23.13
CA LEU A 252 3.58 12.24 -22.72
C LEU A 252 2.97 11.30 -23.75
N PRO A 253 3.64 10.17 -24.10
CA PRO A 253 3.13 9.24 -25.11
C PRO A 253 1.94 8.45 -24.55
N GLY A 254 0.74 8.66 -25.09
CA GLY A 254 -0.51 8.08 -24.61
C GLY A 254 -0.51 6.54 -24.58
N ASN A 255 0.17 5.90 -25.55
CA ASN A 255 0.27 4.44 -25.65
C ASN A 255 1.06 3.77 -24.50
N GLU A 256 1.74 4.55 -23.65
CA GLU A 256 2.38 4.05 -22.45
C GLU A 256 1.43 4.08 -21.23
N PHE A 257 0.23 4.68 -21.35
CA PHE A 257 -0.67 4.90 -20.21
C PHE A 257 -1.87 3.94 -20.17
N TRP A 258 -2.17 3.50 -18.98
CA TRP A 258 -3.28 2.65 -18.62
C TRP A 258 -4.05 3.32 -17.49
N ILE A 259 -5.34 3.54 -17.67
CA ILE A 259 -6.20 4.25 -16.73
C ILE A 259 -7.35 3.34 -16.34
N GLY A 260 -7.53 3.13 -15.02
CA GLY A 260 -8.54 2.21 -14.49
C GLY A 260 -9.39 2.80 -13.39
N GLY A 261 -10.61 2.27 -13.27
CA GLY A 261 -11.53 2.57 -12.18
C GLY A 261 -12.42 3.77 -12.42
N GLU A 262 -12.73 4.51 -11.35
CA GLU A 262 -13.68 5.62 -11.40
C GLU A 262 -13.20 6.73 -12.35
N LEU A 263 -11.91 7.05 -12.37
CA LEU A 263 -11.34 8.01 -13.32
C LEU A 263 -11.69 7.61 -14.77
N ALA A 264 -11.46 6.35 -15.14
CA ALA A 264 -11.76 5.86 -16.50
C ALA A 264 -13.26 5.94 -16.87
N ARG A 265 -14.14 5.79 -15.88
CA ARG A 265 -15.59 5.87 -16.07
C ARG A 265 -16.11 7.30 -16.15
N ASN A 266 -15.47 8.25 -15.47
CA ASN A 266 -15.97 9.62 -15.29
C ASN A 266 -15.37 10.64 -16.27
N ILE A 267 -14.30 10.29 -17.00
CA ILE A 267 -13.74 11.16 -18.05
C ILE A 267 -14.84 11.44 -19.10
N GLU A 268 -14.99 12.70 -19.48
CA GLU A 268 -15.93 13.10 -20.53
C GLU A 268 -15.67 12.35 -21.85
N THR A 269 -16.74 11.98 -22.55
CA THR A 269 -16.66 11.17 -23.77
C THR A 269 -15.73 11.76 -24.82
N ALA A 270 -15.76 13.10 -25.01
CA ALA A 270 -14.89 13.77 -25.98
C ALA A 270 -13.41 13.70 -25.59
N GLU A 271 -13.09 13.82 -24.30
CA GLU A 271 -11.74 13.69 -23.79
C GLU A 271 -11.26 12.24 -23.84
N LYS A 272 -12.12 11.29 -23.41
CA LYS A 272 -11.83 9.85 -23.49
C LYS A 272 -11.50 9.42 -24.92
N THR A 273 -12.22 9.96 -25.91
CA THR A 273 -11.93 9.69 -27.31
C THR A 273 -10.54 10.21 -27.71
N ARG A 274 -10.21 11.45 -27.39
CA ARG A 274 -8.87 12.03 -27.69
C ARG A 274 -7.74 11.21 -27.07
N LEU A 275 -7.89 10.84 -25.79
CA LEU A 275 -6.90 10.03 -25.09
C LEU A 275 -6.79 8.61 -25.68
N THR A 276 -7.90 8.01 -26.10
CA THR A 276 -7.91 6.71 -26.79
C THR A 276 -7.21 6.80 -28.15
N ASP A 277 -7.45 7.87 -28.91
CA ASP A 277 -6.77 8.11 -30.19
C ASP A 277 -5.27 8.32 -30.01
N SER A 278 -4.84 8.87 -28.86
CA SER A 278 -3.43 8.97 -28.45
C SER A 278 -2.84 7.64 -27.97
N GLY A 279 -3.65 6.57 -27.88
CA GLY A 279 -3.21 5.22 -27.50
C GLY A 279 -3.41 4.85 -26.03
N VAL A 280 -4.08 5.67 -25.22
CA VAL A 280 -4.35 5.38 -23.81
C VAL A 280 -5.30 4.18 -23.67
N HIS A 281 -4.98 3.27 -22.76
CA HIS A 281 -5.78 2.09 -22.46
C HIS A 281 -6.71 2.35 -21.27
N PHE A 282 -8.03 2.18 -21.46
CA PHE A 282 -9.03 2.40 -20.42
C PHE A 282 -9.66 1.10 -19.93
N TYR A 283 -9.84 1.00 -18.60
CA TYR A 283 -10.51 -0.12 -17.95
C TYR A 283 -11.46 0.38 -16.86
N ASP A 284 -12.70 -0.07 -16.87
CA ASP A 284 -13.66 0.29 -15.84
C ASP A 284 -13.34 -0.37 -14.47
N ASN A 285 -12.67 -1.52 -14.51
CA ASN A 285 -12.28 -2.28 -13.32
C ASN A 285 -10.76 -2.26 -13.12
N PRO A 286 -10.25 -1.69 -12.00
CA PRO A 286 -8.81 -1.61 -11.71
C PRO A 286 -8.15 -2.98 -11.55
N GLN A 287 -8.83 -3.98 -11.01
CA GLN A 287 -8.28 -5.32 -10.80
C GLN A 287 -8.02 -6.00 -12.15
N VAL A 288 -9.00 -5.95 -13.05
CA VAL A 288 -8.86 -6.49 -14.43
C VAL A 288 -7.73 -5.78 -15.17
N MET A 289 -7.60 -4.45 -14.98
CA MET A 289 -6.49 -3.70 -15.57
C MET A 289 -5.13 -4.17 -15.06
N LEU A 290 -4.99 -4.37 -13.75
CA LEU A 290 -3.73 -4.84 -13.15
C LEU A 290 -3.34 -6.23 -13.62
N GLU A 291 -4.31 -7.14 -13.86
CA GLU A 291 -4.05 -8.44 -14.46
C GLU A 291 -3.50 -8.29 -15.88
N LYS A 292 -4.13 -7.45 -16.71
CA LYS A 292 -3.68 -7.16 -18.10
C LYS A 292 -2.31 -6.49 -18.14
N ILE A 293 -2.06 -5.57 -17.22
CA ILE A 293 -0.74 -4.94 -17.06
C ILE A 293 0.30 -5.99 -16.71
N GLY A 294 -0.01 -6.93 -15.81
CA GLY A 294 0.90 -8.03 -15.46
C GLY A 294 1.26 -8.91 -16.66
N GLU A 295 0.32 -9.13 -17.59
CA GLU A 295 0.58 -9.85 -18.83
C GLU A 295 1.48 -9.05 -19.79
N GLU A 296 1.24 -7.74 -19.94
CA GLU A 296 1.99 -6.87 -20.86
C GLU A 296 3.39 -6.55 -20.34
N PHE A 297 3.50 -6.19 -19.08
CA PHE A 297 4.74 -5.79 -18.42
C PHE A 297 5.79 -6.92 -18.38
N LEU A 298 5.35 -8.17 -18.32
CA LEU A 298 6.22 -9.35 -18.14
C LEU A 298 6.45 -10.14 -19.44
N LYS A 299 6.08 -9.57 -20.60
CA LYS A 299 6.48 -10.10 -21.92
C LYS A 299 7.99 -9.87 -22.14
#